data_b94d1a7aa1a23ba80b57fffeeef8882f
#
_entry.id   b94d1a7aa1a23ba80b57fffeeef8882f
#
_cell.length_a   1.000
_cell.length_b   1.000
_cell.length_c   1.000
_cell.angle_alpha   90.00
_cell.angle_beta   90.00
_cell.angle_gamma   90.00
#
_symmetry.space_group_name_H-M   'P 1'
#
loop_
_entity.id
_entity.type
_entity.pdbx_description
1 polymer ?
#
loop_
_entity_poly.entity_id
_entity_poly.type
_entity_poly.pdbx_seq_one_letter_code
_entity_poly.pdbx_strand_id
1 'polypeptide(L)'
;MQQSVSSTSAIRSLGLRLYQWRIKHLSDRQATIILAFFIGFFVSVAAFLLHSLIHEIQQLLTSRFHANTFNWMYLMFPVVGIFLTSLFVRYVVKDNISHGITRILYAISSKQSRLKAHNCWTSVVASAITIGFGGSVGAEAPIVLTGSAIGSNLGRFFRMDNKTLMLLVGCGAAAAIAGIFKAPIAGLVFTLEVLMVDLSMASLLPILTAAVTATCFTYVFMGSDSLFTFHLDSGWVVERVPAGIILGVVCGLVSLYFIRSMSVCEGIFGRMKQHRWGKLALGGLMLSSLIFLFPVLYGEGYSAINILLNGSSEADWNEVLKNSMFYGNGHLLILFIALVIFTKTFATAATNGGGGCGGTFAPSLFVGAFSGFLFSRLWNMYQVGTYIPEKNFTLLGMAGVMAGVMHAPLTGIFLIAEITNGYDLFMPLMIVAVSSVLTISIFEPHSIYAMRLAREGKLVTHHTDKSVLTLMSMDSVIERDYTAVDPDMPLGRLVNAISKSHTSFIPVLNAAGSILGEIDITKIRHVMFRAELYNKLTVSQLMQPIAAQVAEGDSMEEVMRKFDLKGTRYLPVVNTAGHITGYISRSRAYSMYRKMVADFSNE
;
A
#
# COMPACT_ATOMS: atom_id res chain seq x y z
N MET A 1 26.80 -24.12 18.13
CA MET A 1 25.50 -24.60 17.64
C MET A 1 24.53 -25.06 18.76
N GLN A 2 24.97 -25.54 19.90
CA GLN A 2 24.11 -25.95 21.02
C GLN A 2 23.46 -24.80 21.82
N GLN A 3 24.05 -23.63 21.89
CA GLN A 3 23.45 -22.46 22.60
C GLN A 3 22.26 -21.80 21.86
N SER A 4 22.19 -21.90 20.53
CA SER A 4 21.06 -21.33 19.75
C SER A 4 19.78 -22.19 19.83
N VAL A 5 19.90 -23.49 20.09
CA VAL A 5 18.76 -24.42 20.22
C VAL A 5 18.08 -24.27 21.59
N SER A 6 18.84 -23.95 22.65
CA SER A 6 18.29 -23.78 24.00
C SER A 6 17.48 -22.47 24.14
N SER A 7 17.91 -21.38 23.49
CA SER A 7 17.19 -20.11 23.56
C SER A 7 15.85 -20.14 22.81
N THR A 8 15.76 -20.86 21.69
CA THR A 8 14.51 -21.04 20.95
C THR A 8 13.49 -21.89 21.71
N SER A 9 13.94 -22.87 22.48
CA SER A 9 13.07 -23.71 23.32
C SER A 9 12.54 -22.93 24.54
N ALA A 10 13.37 -22.08 25.16
CA ALA A 10 12.99 -21.26 26.30
C ALA A 10 11.95 -20.18 25.89
N ILE A 11 12.14 -19.49 24.76
CA ILE A 11 11.17 -18.52 24.23
C ILE A 11 9.83 -19.20 23.89
N ARG A 12 9.87 -20.40 23.33
CA ARG A 12 8.67 -21.19 23.01
C ARG A 12 7.91 -21.62 24.27
N SER A 13 8.62 -22.01 25.33
CA SER A 13 8.01 -22.39 26.62
C SER A 13 7.42 -21.19 27.36
N LEU A 14 8.09 -20.04 27.32
CA LEU A 14 7.59 -18.79 27.89
C LEU A 14 6.30 -18.34 27.18
N GLY A 15 6.29 -18.37 25.84
CA GLY A 15 5.10 -18.05 25.04
C GLY A 15 3.91 -18.95 25.33
N LEU A 16 4.15 -20.25 25.58
CA LEU A 16 3.10 -21.20 25.99
C LEU A 16 2.53 -20.89 27.38
N ARG A 17 3.38 -20.56 28.34
CA ARG A 17 2.94 -20.17 29.71
C ARG A 17 2.13 -18.88 29.69
N LEU A 18 2.58 -17.86 28.95
CA LEU A 18 1.86 -16.59 28.81
C LEU A 18 0.52 -16.77 28.09
N TYR A 19 0.46 -17.62 27.06
CA TYR A 19 -0.77 -17.96 26.37
C TYR A 19 -1.78 -18.65 27.29
N GLN A 20 -1.34 -19.65 28.08
CA GLN A 20 -2.21 -20.33 29.06
C GLN A 20 -2.71 -19.39 30.17
N TRP A 21 -1.83 -18.49 30.66
CA TRP A 21 -2.18 -17.48 31.64
C TRP A 21 -3.22 -16.51 31.08
N ARG A 22 -3.01 -16.04 29.81
CA ARG A 22 -3.95 -15.17 29.11
C ARG A 22 -5.34 -15.77 29.03
N ILE A 23 -5.48 -17.01 28.53
CA ILE A 23 -6.78 -17.66 28.36
C ILE A 23 -7.51 -17.81 29.70
N LYS A 24 -6.76 -18.02 30.78
CA LYS A 24 -7.34 -18.23 32.10
C LYS A 24 -7.82 -16.94 32.76
N HIS A 25 -7.21 -15.78 32.43
CA HIS A 25 -7.45 -14.53 33.20
C HIS A 25 -7.99 -13.37 32.36
N LEU A 26 -7.90 -13.40 31.04
CA LEU A 26 -8.26 -12.27 30.17
C LEU A 26 -9.24 -12.73 29.10
N SER A 27 -10.27 -11.92 28.87
CA SER A 27 -11.09 -12.03 27.66
C SER A 27 -10.27 -11.59 26.43
N ASP A 28 -10.61 -12.07 25.23
CA ASP A 28 -9.91 -11.71 24.00
C ASP A 28 -9.91 -10.19 23.76
N ARG A 29 -11.00 -9.50 24.09
CA ARG A 29 -11.11 -8.06 24.02
C ARG A 29 -10.13 -7.33 24.95
N GLN A 30 -10.03 -7.77 26.22
CA GLN A 30 -9.07 -7.20 27.18
C GLN A 30 -7.63 -7.44 26.75
N ALA A 31 -7.32 -8.67 26.29
CA ALA A 31 -6.00 -9.00 25.78
C ALA A 31 -5.62 -8.12 24.58
N THR A 32 -6.55 -7.87 23.66
CA THR A 32 -6.32 -7.01 22.49
C THR A 32 -6.01 -5.56 22.89
N ILE A 33 -6.74 -4.98 23.87
CA ILE A 33 -6.49 -3.61 24.34
C ILE A 33 -5.12 -3.52 25.04
N ILE A 34 -4.77 -4.52 25.88
CA ILE A 34 -3.46 -4.56 26.54
C ILE A 34 -2.33 -4.66 25.50
N LEU A 35 -2.50 -5.52 24.49
CA LEU A 35 -1.53 -5.64 23.40
C LEU A 35 -1.42 -4.34 22.60
N ALA A 36 -2.54 -3.65 22.34
CA ALA A 36 -2.56 -2.36 21.66
C ALA A 36 -1.75 -1.30 22.43
N PHE A 37 -1.87 -1.26 23.76
CA PHE A 37 -1.04 -0.40 24.61
C PHE A 37 0.45 -0.69 24.44
N PHE A 38 0.87 -1.96 24.54
CA PHE A 38 2.28 -2.32 24.35
C PHE A 38 2.77 -2.04 22.93
N ILE A 39 1.93 -2.26 21.91
CA ILE A 39 2.24 -1.89 20.53
C ILE A 39 2.50 -0.39 20.44
N GLY A 40 1.62 0.45 21.00
CA GLY A 40 1.78 1.90 21.05
C GLY A 40 3.13 2.30 21.67
N PHE A 41 3.48 1.71 22.80
CA PHE A 41 4.75 1.94 23.48
C PHE A 41 5.97 1.56 22.61
N PHE A 42 6.03 0.33 22.08
CA PHE A 42 7.17 -0.09 21.27
C PHE A 42 7.30 0.70 19.96
N VAL A 43 6.18 1.09 19.37
CA VAL A 43 6.17 1.89 18.15
C VAL A 43 6.64 3.32 18.43
N SER A 44 6.28 3.92 19.58
CA SER A 44 6.80 5.25 19.97
C SER A 44 8.31 5.24 20.17
N VAL A 45 8.86 4.17 20.77
CA VAL A 45 10.32 3.98 20.88
C VAL A 45 10.95 3.87 19.48
N ALA A 46 10.34 3.11 18.56
CA ALA A 46 10.85 2.99 17.21
C ALA A 46 10.79 4.32 16.43
N ALA A 47 9.74 5.12 16.63
CA ALA A 47 9.60 6.46 16.04
C ALA A 47 10.66 7.42 16.59
N PHE A 48 10.88 7.42 17.91
CA PHE A 48 11.94 8.20 18.56
C PHE A 48 13.32 7.82 18.02
N LEU A 49 13.62 6.52 17.94
CA LEU A 49 14.90 6.04 17.40
C LEU A 49 15.10 6.46 15.95
N LEU A 50 14.05 6.36 15.11
CA LEU A 50 14.12 6.78 13.72
C LEU A 50 14.44 8.27 13.61
N HIS A 51 13.70 9.11 14.32
CA HIS A 51 13.89 10.57 14.31
C HIS A 51 15.30 10.95 14.83
N SER A 52 15.72 10.37 15.95
CA SER A 52 17.05 10.62 16.52
C SER A 52 18.18 10.21 15.58
N LEU A 53 18.07 9.03 14.95
CA LEU A 53 19.06 8.56 13.98
C LEU A 53 19.16 9.47 12.75
N ILE A 54 18.01 9.93 12.21
CA ILE A 54 18.00 10.88 11.09
C ILE A 54 18.70 12.17 11.50
N HIS A 55 18.33 12.72 12.67
CA HIS A 55 18.89 13.97 13.18
C HIS A 55 20.41 13.87 13.42
N GLU A 56 20.87 12.84 14.09
CA GLU A 56 22.29 12.60 14.37
C GLU A 56 23.11 12.46 13.08
N ILE A 57 22.61 11.69 12.10
CA ILE A 57 23.30 11.55 10.80
C ILE A 57 23.35 12.91 10.09
N GLN A 58 22.25 13.66 10.04
CA GLN A 58 22.23 14.98 9.43
C GLN A 58 23.16 15.94 10.13
N GLN A 59 23.16 15.97 11.45
CA GLN A 59 24.03 16.83 12.25
C GLN A 59 25.50 16.48 12.05
N LEU A 60 25.85 15.19 12.02
CA LEU A 60 27.20 14.72 11.75
C LEU A 60 27.70 15.15 10.36
N LEU A 61 26.83 15.13 9.37
CA LEU A 61 27.18 15.51 8.00
C LEU A 61 27.23 17.02 7.80
N THR A 62 26.38 17.79 8.49
CA THR A 62 26.24 19.24 8.29
C THR A 62 27.04 20.09 9.29
N SER A 63 27.37 19.57 10.48
CA SER A 63 28.04 20.32 11.56
C SER A 63 29.44 20.84 11.20
N ARG A 64 30.11 20.24 10.23
CA ARG A 64 31.46 20.63 9.77
C ARG A 64 31.46 21.58 8.57
N PHE A 65 30.31 22.02 8.10
CA PHE A 65 30.20 22.80 6.86
C PHE A 65 29.60 24.17 7.11
N HIS A 66 30.38 25.23 6.79
CA HIS A 66 29.91 26.60 6.81
C HIS A 66 28.99 26.86 5.61
N ALA A 67 27.81 27.40 5.88
CA ALA A 67 26.71 27.58 4.93
C ALA A 67 26.97 28.60 3.78
N ASN A 68 28.18 29.16 3.66
CA ASN A 68 28.45 30.30 2.80
C ASN A 68 29.13 29.98 1.46
N THR A 69 29.34 28.71 1.12
CA THR A 69 29.96 28.33 -0.15
C THR A 69 29.15 27.25 -0.84
N PHE A 70 29.10 27.29 -2.17
CA PHE A 70 28.52 26.26 -3.03
C PHE A 70 29.03 24.88 -2.60
N ASN A 71 28.19 24.13 -1.89
CA ASN A 71 28.64 22.93 -1.22
C ASN A 71 28.44 21.72 -2.15
N TRP A 72 29.42 21.44 -3.00
CA TRP A 72 29.44 20.28 -3.89
C TRP A 72 29.26 18.93 -3.14
N MET A 73 29.38 18.90 -1.81
CA MET A 73 29.10 17.72 -0.99
C MET A 73 27.62 17.32 -1.00
N TYR A 74 26.69 18.25 -1.26
CA TYR A 74 25.31 17.87 -1.53
C TYR A 74 25.16 16.94 -2.75
N LEU A 75 26.14 16.91 -3.63
CA LEU A 75 26.18 15.94 -4.73
C LEU A 75 26.57 14.53 -4.26
N MET A 76 27.43 14.40 -3.26
CA MET A 76 27.96 13.11 -2.83
C MET A 76 27.09 12.42 -1.78
N PHE A 77 26.59 13.16 -0.80
CA PHE A 77 25.87 12.58 0.34
C PHE A 77 24.66 11.72 -0.09
N PRO A 78 23.78 12.15 -0.98
CA PRO A 78 22.63 11.34 -1.39
C PRO A 78 23.05 10.04 -2.08
N VAL A 79 24.11 10.07 -2.90
CA VAL A 79 24.65 8.86 -3.56
C VAL A 79 25.18 7.88 -2.52
N VAL A 80 25.98 8.38 -1.55
CA VAL A 80 26.52 7.55 -0.46
C VAL A 80 25.38 6.95 0.38
N GLY A 81 24.36 7.74 0.70
CA GLY A 81 23.19 7.28 1.46
C GLY A 81 22.44 6.15 0.75
N ILE A 82 22.11 6.32 -0.54
CA ILE A 82 21.46 5.28 -1.33
C ILE A 82 22.36 4.03 -1.45
N PHE A 83 23.67 4.21 -1.65
CA PHE A 83 24.64 3.13 -1.69
C PHE A 83 24.68 2.33 -0.41
N LEU A 84 24.85 2.99 0.74
CA LEU A 84 24.89 2.35 2.07
C LEU A 84 23.57 1.62 2.37
N THR A 85 22.44 2.25 2.08
CA THR A 85 21.12 1.62 2.22
C THR A 85 20.99 0.37 1.35
N SER A 86 21.39 0.46 0.08
CA SER A 86 21.35 -0.68 -0.86
C SER A 86 22.25 -1.84 -0.36
N LEU A 87 23.41 -1.50 0.21
CA LEU A 87 24.35 -2.46 0.80
C LEU A 87 23.77 -3.13 2.05
N PHE A 88 23.18 -2.34 2.95
CA PHE A 88 22.49 -2.82 4.15
C PHE A 88 21.34 -3.76 3.79
N VAL A 89 20.47 -3.37 2.85
CA VAL A 89 19.35 -4.19 2.38
C VAL A 89 19.85 -5.52 1.77
N ARG A 90 20.95 -5.48 1.02
CA ARG A 90 21.49 -6.66 0.35
C ARG A 90 22.13 -7.66 1.29
N TYR A 91 22.96 -7.20 2.22
CA TYR A 91 23.80 -8.09 3.03
C TYR A 91 23.16 -8.44 4.38
N VAL A 92 22.44 -7.49 4.98
CA VAL A 92 21.85 -7.66 6.31
C VAL A 92 20.39 -8.10 6.20
N VAL A 93 19.57 -7.38 5.45
CA VAL A 93 18.11 -7.62 5.38
C VAL A 93 17.78 -8.82 4.51
N LYS A 94 18.44 -8.94 3.35
CA LYS A 94 18.22 -10.01 2.33
C LYS A 94 16.76 -10.14 1.87
N ASP A 95 15.99 -9.07 2.02
CA ASP A 95 14.59 -8.97 1.60
C ASP A 95 14.33 -7.58 1.01
N ASN A 96 13.25 -7.45 0.24
CA ASN A 96 12.84 -6.16 -0.29
C ASN A 96 12.04 -5.41 0.78
N ILE A 97 12.49 -4.28 1.29
CA ILE A 97 11.79 -3.43 2.27
C ILE A 97 11.20 -2.16 1.65
N SER A 98 11.35 -1.95 0.34
CA SER A 98 10.71 -0.84 -0.37
C SER A 98 9.18 -1.01 -0.40
N HIS A 99 8.45 0.10 -0.49
CA HIS A 99 6.99 0.13 -0.57
C HIS A 99 6.26 -0.48 0.66
N GLY A 100 6.67 -0.08 1.87
CA GLY A 100 6.17 -0.62 3.13
C GLY A 100 4.64 -0.68 3.26
N ILE A 101 3.92 0.41 2.93
CA ILE A 101 2.45 0.48 3.02
C ILE A 101 1.78 -0.51 2.05
N THR A 102 2.26 -0.63 0.81
CA THR A 102 1.75 -1.61 -0.16
C THR A 102 1.88 -3.05 0.35
N ARG A 103 2.96 -3.36 1.08
CA ARG A 103 3.16 -4.69 1.70
C ARG A 103 2.18 -4.94 2.84
N ILE A 104 1.88 -3.93 3.64
CA ILE A 104 0.89 -4.04 4.71
C ILE A 104 -0.49 -4.27 4.10
N LEU A 105 -0.87 -3.51 3.09
CA LEU A 105 -2.11 -3.70 2.34
C LEU A 105 -2.21 -5.13 1.78
N TYR A 106 -1.14 -5.64 1.19
CA TYR A 106 -1.11 -7.02 0.72
C TYR A 106 -1.25 -8.05 1.85
N ALA A 107 -0.58 -7.82 2.99
CA ALA A 107 -0.68 -8.72 4.15
C ALA A 107 -2.10 -8.74 4.74
N ILE A 108 -2.76 -7.59 4.80
CA ILE A 108 -4.15 -7.45 5.26
C ILE A 108 -5.09 -8.12 4.25
N SER A 109 -4.98 -7.79 2.96
CA SER A 109 -5.86 -8.30 1.91
C SER A 109 -5.73 -9.80 1.68
N SER A 110 -4.53 -10.38 1.89
CA SER A 110 -4.32 -11.82 1.81
C SER A 110 -4.78 -12.59 3.06
N LYS A 111 -5.42 -11.91 4.03
CA LYS A 111 -5.91 -12.45 5.32
C LYS A 111 -4.86 -13.19 6.17
N GLN A 112 -3.58 -13.08 5.84
CA GLN A 112 -2.54 -13.70 6.64
C GLN A 112 -1.98 -12.76 7.71
N SER A 113 -2.02 -11.44 7.49
CA SER A 113 -1.54 -10.36 8.39
C SER A 113 -0.17 -10.65 9.04
N ARG A 114 0.64 -11.50 8.36
CA ARG A 114 1.94 -11.99 8.85
C ARG A 114 3.07 -11.20 8.22
N LEU A 115 3.66 -10.33 9.01
CA LEU A 115 4.84 -9.58 8.62
C LEU A 115 6.11 -10.23 9.21
N LYS A 116 7.22 -10.19 8.45
CA LYS A 116 8.49 -10.77 8.88
C LYS A 116 9.07 -9.98 10.06
N ALA A 117 9.62 -10.68 11.05
CA ALA A 117 10.13 -10.08 12.29
C ALA A 117 11.25 -9.06 12.07
N HIS A 118 12.11 -9.23 11.06
CA HIS A 118 13.17 -8.26 10.78
C HIS A 118 12.61 -6.86 10.47
N ASN A 119 11.38 -6.73 9.91
CA ASN A 119 10.77 -5.44 9.62
C ASN A 119 10.52 -4.58 10.87
N CYS A 120 10.55 -5.16 12.08
CA CYS A 120 10.45 -4.40 13.34
C CYS A 120 11.59 -3.40 13.56
N TRP A 121 12.70 -3.51 12.85
CA TRP A 121 13.86 -2.62 13.00
C TRP A 121 14.57 -2.27 11.68
N THR A 122 14.54 -3.17 10.68
CA THR A 122 15.32 -2.98 9.44
C THR A 122 14.85 -1.79 8.62
N SER A 123 13.55 -1.49 8.61
CA SER A 123 12.99 -0.35 7.90
C SER A 123 13.40 0.97 8.54
N VAL A 124 13.49 1.02 9.89
CA VAL A 124 13.98 2.18 10.64
C VAL A 124 15.43 2.50 10.26
N VAL A 125 16.31 1.50 10.32
CA VAL A 125 17.73 1.70 10.00
C VAL A 125 17.95 2.11 8.55
N ALA A 126 17.32 1.41 7.61
CA ALA A 126 17.45 1.70 6.18
C ALA A 126 16.95 3.12 5.83
N SER A 127 15.83 3.53 6.42
CA SER A 127 15.25 4.85 6.22
C SER A 127 16.07 5.95 6.86
N ALA A 128 16.58 5.73 8.09
CA ALA A 128 17.46 6.68 8.76
C ALA A 128 18.72 6.96 7.94
N ILE A 129 19.35 5.93 7.37
CA ILE A 129 20.50 6.11 6.47
C ILE A 129 20.07 6.89 5.22
N THR A 130 18.98 6.49 4.56
CA THR A 130 18.54 7.14 3.31
C THR A 130 18.27 8.63 3.53
N ILE A 131 17.42 8.97 4.52
CA ILE A 131 16.97 10.34 4.80
C ILE A 131 18.09 11.18 5.41
N GLY A 132 18.83 10.61 6.35
CA GLY A 132 19.95 11.28 7.02
C GLY A 132 21.03 11.75 6.04
N PHE A 133 21.31 10.98 4.99
CA PHE A 133 22.20 11.36 3.90
C PHE A 133 21.53 12.21 2.80
N GLY A 134 20.29 12.66 2.99
CA GLY A 134 19.62 13.58 2.08
C GLY A 134 18.73 12.94 1.03
N GLY A 135 18.37 11.67 1.17
CA GLY A 135 17.37 11.04 0.31
C GLY A 135 16.02 11.77 0.39
N SER A 136 15.46 12.13 -0.77
CA SER A 136 14.25 12.97 -0.88
C SER A 136 12.96 12.15 -0.72
N VAL A 137 12.75 11.57 0.47
CA VAL A 137 11.65 10.65 0.81
C VAL A 137 11.21 10.88 2.26
N GLY A 138 10.06 10.34 2.66
CA GLY A 138 9.54 10.45 4.01
C GLY A 138 9.81 9.23 4.89
N ALA A 139 9.85 9.45 6.20
CA ALA A 139 10.06 8.43 7.23
C ALA A 139 8.80 7.63 7.56
N GLU A 140 7.61 8.08 7.13
CA GLU A 140 6.31 7.56 7.55
C GLU A 140 6.06 6.12 7.08
N ALA A 141 6.30 5.83 5.82
CA ALA A 141 6.07 4.47 5.31
C ALA A 141 6.99 3.42 5.96
N PRO A 142 8.28 3.68 6.20
CA PRO A 142 9.14 2.83 7.01
C PRO A 142 8.65 2.61 8.44
N ILE A 143 8.22 3.67 9.14
CA ILE A 143 7.75 3.52 10.51
C ILE A 143 6.41 2.80 10.59
N VAL A 144 5.49 3.02 9.62
CA VAL A 144 4.23 2.30 9.51
C VAL A 144 4.48 0.81 9.27
N LEU A 145 5.45 0.44 8.42
CA LEU A 145 5.85 -0.96 8.23
C LEU A 145 6.42 -1.56 9.52
N THR A 146 7.24 -0.80 10.23
CA THR A 146 7.83 -1.22 11.52
C THR A 146 6.74 -1.42 12.57
N GLY A 147 5.82 -0.46 12.75
CA GLY A 147 4.73 -0.57 13.71
C GLY A 147 3.79 -1.74 13.39
N SER A 148 3.41 -1.90 12.13
CA SER A 148 2.61 -3.04 11.67
C SER A 148 3.32 -4.38 11.89
N ALA A 149 4.65 -4.43 11.70
CA ALA A 149 5.44 -5.64 11.97
C ALA A 149 5.50 -5.94 13.48
N ILE A 150 5.62 -4.93 14.33
CA ILE A 150 5.55 -5.08 15.79
C ILE A 150 4.19 -5.66 16.18
N GLY A 151 3.09 -5.09 15.68
CA GLY A 151 1.72 -5.58 15.92
C GLY A 151 1.54 -7.02 15.46
N SER A 152 1.97 -7.36 14.24
CA SER A 152 1.91 -8.71 13.68
C SER A 152 2.71 -9.72 14.51
N ASN A 153 3.95 -9.40 14.90
CA ASN A 153 4.79 -10.34 15.63
C ASN A 153 4.39 -10.50 17.09
N LEU A 154 3.92 -9.41 17.74
CA LEU A 154 3.40 -9.47 19.10
C LEU A 154 2.10 -10.30 19.14
N GLY A 155 1.17 -10.09 18.21
CA GLY A 155 -0.06 -10.88 18.10
C GLY A 155 0.23 -12.38 17.86
N ARG A 156 1.21 -12.70 17.01
CA ARG A 156 1.66 -14.09 16.78
C ARG A 156 2.29 -14.72 18.02
N PHE A 157 3.06 -13.95 18.77
CA PHE A 157 3.68 -14.44 20.01
C PHE A 157 2.62 -14.85 21.03
N PHE A 158 1.52 -14.07 21.14
CA PHE A 158 0.38 -14.37 22.00
C PHE A 158 -0.67 -15.31 21.34
N ARG A 159 -0.39 -15.84 20.15
CA ARG A 159 -1.26 -16.76 19.39
C ARG A 159 -2.68 -16.22 19.20
N MET A 160 -2.78 -14.94 18.82
CA MET A 160 -4.07 -14.35 18.47
C MET A 160 -4.58 -14.94 17.16
N ASP A 161 -5.91 -14.97 16.98
CA ASP A 161 -6.56 -15.36 15.74
C ASP A 161 -6.27 -14.38 14.60
N ASN A 162 -6.55 -14.77 13.37
CA ASN A 162 -6.20 -13.96 12.20
C ASN A 162 -6.91 -12.60 12.17
N LYS A 163 -8.15 -12.52 12.66
CA LYS A 163 -8.92 -11.28 12.76
C LYS A 163 -8.28 -10.30 13.74
N THR A 164 -8.00 -10.76 14.95
CA THR A 164 -7.29 -9.96 15.95
C THR A 164 -5.87 -9.60 15.48
N LEU A 165 -5.20 -10.50 14.75
CA LEU A 165 -3.88 -10.23 14.19
C LEU A 165 -3.93 -9.08 13.17
N MET A 166 -4.93 -9.05 12.30
CA MET A 166 -5.16 -7.96 11.36
C MET A 166 -5.41 -6.64 12.10
N LEU A 167 -6.22 -6.65 13.17
CA LEU A 167 -6.47 -5.49 14.01
C LEU A 167 -5.19 -4.99 14.68
N LEU A 168 -4.34 -5.87 15.22
CA LEU A 168 -3.06 -5.49 15.85
C LEU A 168 -2.05 -4.93 14.83
N VAL A 169 -2.07 -5.39 13.57
CA VAL A 169 -1.33 -4.77 12.46
C VAL A 169 -1.80 -3.34 12.24
N GLY A 170 -3.12 -3.11 12.24
CA GLY A 170 -3.71 -1.77 12.18
C GLY A 170 -3.34 -0.90 13.38
N CYS A 171 -3.38 -1.45 14.61
CA CYS A 171 -2.91 -0.77 15.81
C CYS A 171 -1.46 -0.27 15.68
N GLY A 172 -0.58 -1.12 15.10
CA GLY A 172 0.81 -0.75 14.86
C GLY A 172 0.96 0.36 13.83
N ALA A 173 0.16 0.36 12.78
CA ALA A 173 0.15 1.42 11.77
C ALA A 173 -0.37 2.75 12.34
N ALA A 174 -1.48 2.72 13.08
CA ALA A 174 -2.02 3.90 13.75
C ALA A 174 -1.03 4.51 14.73
N ALA A 175 -0.41 3.67 15.57
CA ALA A 175 0.62 4.07 16.51
C ALA A 175 1.84 4.70 15.80
N ALA A 176 2.21 4.21 14.61
CA ALA A 176 3.34 4.75 13.85
C ALA A 176 3.08 6.18 13.36
N ILE A 177 1.92 6.44 12.75
CA ILE A 177 1.52 7.79 12.31
C ILE A 177 1.34 8.70 13.52
N ALA A 178 0.64 8.21 14.56
CA ALA A 178 0.43 8.96 15.80
C ALA A 178 1.73 9.32 16.50
N GLY A 179 2.71 8.41 16.51
CA GLY A 179 4.01 8.63 17.15
C GLY A 179 4.91 9.59 16.39
N ILE A 180 4.96 9.51 15.06
CA ILE A 180 5.86 10.39 14.27
C ILE A 180 5.35 11.82 14.18
N PHE A 181 4.02 12.00 14.10
CA PHE A 181 3.38 13.31 13.94
C PHE A 181 2.77 13.89 15.21
N LYS A 182 2.76 13.14 16.31
CA LYS A 182 2.01 13.47 17.55
C LYS A 182 0.52 13.68 17.29
N ALA A 183 -0.05 12.93 16.34
CA ALA A 183 -1.37 13.10 15.77
C ALA A 183 -2.21 11.80 15.92
N PRO A 184 -2.85 11.54 17.08
CA PRO A 184 -3.53 10.28 17.37
C PRO A 184 -4.77 10.05 16.51
N ILE A 185 -5.56 11.09 16.20
CA ILE A 185 -6.76 10.97 15.36
C ILE A 185 -6.35 10.70 13.92
N ALA A 186 -5.33 11.39 13.41
CA ALA A 186 -4.80 11.14 12.07
C ALA A 186 -4.28 9.69 11.94
N GLY A 187 -3.61 9.14 12.97
CA GLY A 187 -3.16 7.75 12.99
C GLY A 187 -4.32 6.74 12.92
N LEU A 188 -5.38 6.98 13.70
CA LEU A 188 -6.61 6.20 13.63
C LEU A 188 -7.21 6.22 12.23
N VAL A 189 -7.45 7.42 11.69
CA VAL A 189 -8.12 7.61 10.41
C VAL A 189 -7.28 7.08 9.24
N PHE A 190 -5.96 7.25 9.28
CA PHE A 190 -5.03 6.65 8.32
C PHE A 190 -5.21 5.13 8.21
N THR A 191 -5.38 4.46 9.35
CA THR A 191 -5.55 3.01 9.37
C THR A 191 -6.88 2.60 8.72
N LEU A 192 -7.91 3.38 8.89
CA LEU A 192 -9.23 3.12 8.29
C LEU A 192 -9.26 3.41 6.78
N GLU A 193 -8.74 4.58 6.36
CA GLU A 193 -8.80 5.01 4.95
C GLU A 193 -7.72 4.36 4.09
N VAL A 194 -6.47 4.37 4.54
CA VAL A 194 -5.34 3.93 3.71
C VAL A 194 -5.11 2.42 3.80
N LEU A 195 -5.23 1.84 4.99
CA LEU A 195 -5.06 0.39 5.17
C LEU A 195 -6.37 -0.39 5.05
N MET A 196 -7.50 0.32 4.89
CA MET A 196 -8.83 -0.29 4.68
C MET A 196 -9.19 -1.31 5.77
N VAL A 197 -8.83 -1.03 7.01
CA VAL A 197 -9.23 -1.86 8.16
C VAL A 197 -10.68 -1.56 8.49
N ASP A 198 -11.49 -2.60 8.67
CA ASP A 198 -12.92 -2.45 8.91
C ASP A 198 -13.23 -1.66 10.18
N LEU A 199 -14.12 -0.67 10.03
CA LEU A 199 -14.62 0.14 11.13
C LEU A 199 -15.70 -0.61 11.90
N SER A 200 -15.33 -1.16 13.04
CA SER A 200 -16.29 -1.69 14.01
C SER A 200 -16.04 -1.07 15.39
N MET A 201 -17.06 -1.03 16.25
CA MET A 201 -16.87 -0.57 17.64
C MET A 201 -15.84 -1.42 18.40
N ALA A 202 -15.64 -2.65 17.99
CA ALA A 202 -14.65 -3.55 18.58
C ALA A 202 -13.21 -3.21 18.13
N SER A 203 -13.02 -2.71 16.90
CA SER A 203 -11.70 -2.35 16.34
C SER A 203 -11.28 -0.93 16.73
N LEU A 204 -12.20 -0.01 16.89
CA LEU A 204 -11.93 1.40 17.16
C LEU A 204 -11.14 1.62 18.46
N LEU A 205 -11.56 0.99 19.55
CA LEU A 205 -10.95 1.19 20.86
C LEU A 205 -9.48 0.71 20.93
N PRO A 206 -9.11 -0.49 20.46
CA PRO A 206 -7.71 -0.90 20.41
C PRO A 206 -6.84 0.00 19.53
N ILE A 207 -7.31 0.41 18.34
CA ILE A 207 -6.55 1.29 17.44
C ILE A 207 -6.31 2.65 18.10
N LEU A 208 -7.35 3.24 18.70
CA LEU A 208 -7.23 4.50 19.42
C LEU A 208 -6.30 4.38 20.63
N THR A 209 -6.40 3.28 21.40
CA THR A 209 -5.49 3.01 22.53
C THR A 209 -4.03 3.00 22.07
N ALA A 210 -3.72 2.31 20.97
CA ALA A 210 -2.37 2.26 20.44
C ALA A 210 -1.87 3.64 19.96
N ALA A 211 -2.71 4.39 19.24
CA ALA A 211 -2.39 5.71 18.74
C ALA A 211 -2.13 6.72 19.89
N VAL A 212 -3.05 6.80 20.86
CA VAL A 212 -2.92 7.70 22.03
C VAL A 212 -1.68 7.32 22.84
N THR A 213 -1.47 6.03 23.11
CA THR A 213 -0.29 5.56 23.84
C THR A 213 0.99 5.98 23.11
N ALA A 214 1.07 5.79 21.80
CA ALA A 214 2.24 6.18 21.01
C ALA A 214 2.47 7.70 21.12
N THR A 215 1.44 8.51 20.97
CA THR A 215 1.53 9.97 21.09
C THR A 215 2.01 10.39 22.49
N CYS A 216 1.42 9.83 23.56
CA CYS A 216 1.81 10.17 24.94
C CYS A 216 3.30 9.87 25.20
N PHE A 217 3.78 8.69 24.80
CA PHE A 217 5.21 8.36 24.97
C PHE A 217 6.12 9.20 24.07
N THR A 218 5.66 9.56 22.85
CA THR A 218 6.43 10.47 21.99
C THR A 218 6.55 11.86 22.61
N TYR A 219 5.52 12.39 23.26
CA TYR A 219 5.63 13.63 24.04
C TYR A 219 6.65 13.53 25.16
N VAL A 220 6.72 12.38 25.84
CA VAL A 220 7.72 12.17 26.91
C VAL A 220 9.15 12.12 26.34
N PHE A 221 9.35 11.50 25.17
CA PHE A 221 10.69 11.30 24.60
C PHE A 221 11.19 12.51 23.81
N MET A 222 10.30 13.23 23.11
CA MET A 222 10.65 14.28 22.14
C MET A 222 10.10 15.68 22.54
N GLY A 223 9.51 15.81 23.74
CA GLY A 223 8.92 17.08 24.17
C GLY A 223 7.58 17.38 23.50
N SER A 224 7.03 18.56 23.82
CA SER A 224 5.69 18.99 23.37
C SER A 224 5.68 19.80 22.08
N ASP A 225 6.85 20.08 21.48
CA ASP A 225 6.93 20.93 20.30
C ASP A 225 6.19 20.30 19.13
N SER A 226 5.35 21.09 18.45
CA SER A 226 4.68 20.68 17.21
C SER A 226 5.69 20.62 16.06
N LEU A 227 5.40 19.75 15.07
CA LEU A 227 6.25 19.61 13.88
C LEU A 227 6.30 20.92 13.07
N PHE A 228 5.17 21.63 13.02
CA PHE A 228 5.04 22.94 12.38
C PHE A 228 4.53 23.94 13.40
N THR A 229 5.27 25.04 13.55
CA THR A 229 4.77 26.22 14.28
C THR A 229 3.90 27.02 13.32
N PHE A 230 2.66 27.27 13.70
CA PHE A 230 1.71 28.00 12.90
C PHE A 230 0.95 29.01 13.76
N HIS A 231 0.90 30.25 13.29
CA HIS A 231 0.04 31.27 13.85
C HIS A 231 -0.93 31.75 12.77
N LEU A 232 -2.22 31.69 13.10
CA LEU A 232 -3.27 32.11 12.19
C LEU A 232 -3.24 33.63 12.03
N ASP A 233 -2.90 34.11 10.84
CA ASP A 233 -2.87 35.55 10.57
C ASP A 233 -4.29 36.15 10.42
N SER A 234 -5.22 35.36 9.86
CA SER A 234 -6.63 35.74 9.72
C SER A 234 -7.54 34.51 9.69
N GLY A 235 -8.69 34.60 10.34
CA GLY A 235 -9.71 33.56 10.31
C GLY A 235 -10.24 33.29 8.90
N TRP A 236 -10.91 32.17 8.74
CA TRP A 236 -11.57 31.82 7.50
C TRP A 236 -12.84 32.67 7.30
N VAL A 237 -13.04 33.19 6.07
CA VAL A 237 -14.23 33.93 5.66
C VAL A 237 -14.88 33.25 4.46
N VAL A 238 -16.22 33.39 4.33
CA VAL A 238 -17.00 32.66 3.30
C VAL A 238 -16.62 33.07 1.89
N GLU A 239 -16.18 34.30 1.68
CA GLU A 239 -15.72 34.83 0.38
C GLU A 239 -14.51 34.09 -0.16
N ARG A 240 -13.78 33.34 0.67
CA ARG A 240 -12.63 32.51 0.27
C ARG A 240 -13.00 31.09 -0.16
N VAL A 241 -14.27 30.68 -0.02
CA VAL A 241 -14.74 29.33 -0.41
C VAL A 241 -14.48 29.03 -1.89
N PRO A 242 -14.78 29.92 -2.87
CA PRO A 242 -14.48 29.67 -4.27
C PRO A 242 -12.98 29.41 -4.52
N ALA A 243 -12.10 30.19 -3.89
CA ALA A 243 -10.65 29.99 -3.99
C ALA A 243 -10.22 28.62 -3.39
N GLY A 244 -10.86 28.19 -2.28
CA GLY A 244 -10.65 26.87 -1.70
C GLY A 244 -11.03 25.72 -2.64
N ILE A 245 -12.19 25.81 -3.29
CA ILE A 245 -12.64 24.82 -4.28
C ILE A 245 -11.67 24.74 -5.46
N ILE A 246 -11.26 25.90 -6.01
CA ILE A 246 -10.31 25.97 -7.14
C ILE A 246 -8.95 25.38 -6.70
N LEU A 247 -8.46 25.73 -5.49
CA LEU A 247 -7.25 25.10 -4.95
C LEU A 247 -7.40 23.58 -4.86
N GLY A 248 -8.56 23.06 -4.41
CA GLY A 248 -8.84 21.64 -4.38
C GLY A 248 -8.72 20.97 -5.75
N VAL A 249 -9.28 21.57 -6.79
CA VAL A 249 -9.13 21.09 -8.17
C VAL A 249 -7.66 21.10 -8.61
N VAL A 250 -6.92 22.18 -8.34
CA VAL A 250 -5.48 22.26 -8.63
C VAL A 250 -4.71 21.18 -7.89
N CYS A 251 -4.99 20.94 -6.59
CA CYS A 251 -4.38 19.88 -5.81
C CYS A 251 -4.69 18.49 -6.39
N GLY A 252 -5.91 18.25 -6.88
CA GLY A 252 -6.28 17.01 -7.58
C GLY A 252 -5.47 16.78 -8.85
N LEU A 253 -5.26 17.82 -9.66
CA LEU A 253 -4.43 17.74 -10.87
C LEU A 253 -2.93 17.55 -10.54
N VAL A 254 -2.43 18.22 -9.51
CA VAL A 254 -1.06 18.01 -9.00
C VAL A 254 -0.89 16.60 -8.47
N SER A 255 -1.89 16.04 -7.80
CA SER A 255 -1.90 14.65 -7.34
C SER A 255 -1.86 13.67 -8.51
N LEU A 256 -2.61 13.93 -9.58
CA LEU A 256 -2.55 13.15 -10.82
C LEU A 256 -1.15 13.15 -11.43
N TYR A 257 -0.54 14.35 -11.53
CA TYR A 257 0.84 14.48 -11.97
C TYR A 257 1.79 13.66 -11.10
N PHE A 258 1.68 13.79 -9.77
CA PHE A 258 2.53 13.09 -8.81
C PHE A 258 2.43 11.56 -8.99
N ILE A 259 1.22 11.00 -9.03
CA ILE A 259 0.98 9.56 -9.16
C ILE A 259 1.53 9.04 -10.50
N ARG A 260 1.23 9.72 -11.61
CA ARG A 260 1.69 9.29 -12.94
C ARG A 260 3.19 9.37 -13.10
N SER A 261 3.81 10.47 -12.67
CA SER A 261 5.26 10.65 -12.73
C SER A 261 6.01 9.61 -11.89
N MET A 262 5.55 9.38 -10.65
CA MET A 262 6.10 8.29 -9.81
C MET A 262 6.00 6.94 -10.51
N SER A 263 4.85 6.64 -11.07
CA SER A 263 4.57 5.38 -11.74
C SER A 263 5.45 5.15 -12.97
N VAL A 264 5.68 6.18 -13.77
CA VAL A 264 6.57 6.13 -14.95
C VAL A 264 8.02 5.89 -14.51
N CYS A 265 8.50 6.65 -13.52
CA CYS A 265 9.85 6.49 -13.00
C CYS A 265 10.07 5.10 -12.38
N GLU A 266 9.12 4.61 -11.57
CA GLU A 266 9.17 3.24 -11.03
C GLU A 266 9.22 2.18 -12.15
N GLY A 267 8.48 2.41 -13.24
CA GLY A 267 8.54 1.56 -14.43
C GLY A 267 9.91 1.53 -15.08
N ILE A 268 10.58 2.70 -15.21
CA ILE A 268 11.95 2.80 -15.76
C ILE A 268 12.94 2.02 -14.88
N PHE A 269 12.93 2.29 -13.57
CA PHE A 269 13.77 1.56 -12.62
C PHE A 269 13.41 0.06 -12.56
N GLY A 270 12.14 -0.30 -12.76
CA GLY A 270 11.67 -1.67 -12.83
C GLY A 270 12.27 -2.47 -13.97
N ARG A 271 12.45 -1.86 -15.16
CA ARG A 271 13.09 -2.50 -16.32
C ARG A 271 14.57 -2.82 -16.09
N MET A 272 15.24 -2.07 -15.22
CA MET A 272 16.65 -2.24 -14.88
C MET A 272 16.88 -3.27 -13.75
N LYS A 273 15.96 -4.23 -13.51
CA LYS A 273 16.07 -5.19 -12.38
C LYS A 273 17.39 -5.96 -12.35
N GLN A 274 17.95 -6.29 -13.50
CA GLN A 274 19.21 -7.04 -13.61
C GLN A 274 20.46 -6.15 -13.42
N HIS A 275 20.36 -4.83 -13.67
CA HIS A 275 21.49 -3.89 -13.63
C HIS A 275 21.46 -3.04 -12.34
N ARG A 276 21.74 -3.68 -11.20
CA ARG A 276 21.64 -3.03 -9.87
C ARG A 276 22.54 -1.81 -9.73
N TRP A 277 23.79 -1.89 -10.19
CA TRP A 277 24.73 -0.76 -10.17
C TRP A 277 24.27 0.38 -11.09
N GLY A 278 23.69 0.04 -12.23
CA GLY A 278 23.09 1.04 -13.13
C GLY A 278 21.92 1.78 -12.49
N LYS A 279 21.08 1.08 -11.72
CA LYS A 279 20.00 1.73 -10.94
C LYS A 279 20.54 2.72 -9.92
N LEU A 280 21.54 2.31 -9.15
CA LEU A 280 22.17 3.14 -8.13
C LEU A 280 22.84 4.35 -8.77
N ALA A 281 23.58 4.16 -9.87
CA ALA A 281 24.22 5.25 -10.59
C ALA A 281 23.21 6.24 -11.16
N LEU A 282 22.15 5.74 -11.83
CA LEU A 282 21.09 6.58 -12.39
C LEU A 282 20.31 7.32 -11.30
N GLY A 283 19.88 6.61 -10.26
CA GLY A 283 19.12 7.21 -9.16
C GLY A 283 19.96 8.19 -8.37
N GLY A 284 21.22 7.85 -8.04
CA GLY A 284 22.14 8.70 -7.35
C GLY A 284 22.48 9.97 -8.14
N LEU A 285 22.83 9.84 -9.42
CA LEU A 285 23.14 10.98 -10.28
C LEU A 285 21.94 11.92 -10.43
N MET A 286 20.76 11.35 -10.72
CA MET A 286 19.53 12.11 -10.87
C MET A 286 19.18 12.87 -9.58
N LEU A 287 19.20 12.19 -8.43
CA LEU A 287 18.91 12.80 -7.13
C LEU A 287 19.91 13.90 -6.80
N SER A 288 21.20 13.63 -6.94
CA SER A 288 22.25 14.61 -6.66
C SER A 288 22.16 15.86 -7.54
N SER A 289 21.91 15.69 -8.84
CA SER A 289 21.72 16.80 -9.76
C SER A 289 20.51 17.65 -9.38
N LEU A 290 19.40 17.02 -8.98
CA LEU A 290 18.20 17.73 -8.55
C LEU A 290 18.42 18.48 -7.23
N ILE A 291 19.10 17.88 -6.25
CA ILE A 291 19.40 18.54 -4.98
C ILE A 291 20.40 19.66 -5.16
N PHE A 292 21.36 19.53 -6.08
CA PHE A 292 22.29 20.59 -6.39
C PHE A 292 21.60 21.83 -6.98
N LEU A 293 20.61 21.62 -7.89
CA LEU A 293 19.82 22.71 -8.44
C LEU A 293 18.80 23.27 -7.44
N PHE A 294 18.21 22.39 -6.65
CA PHE A 294 17.14 22.68 -5.70
C PHE A 294 17.44 22.08 -4.32
N PRO A 295 18.27 22.74 -3.48
CA PRO A 295 18.68 22.22 -2.16
C PRO A 295 17.52 21.91 -1.20
N VAL A 296 16.36 22.54 -1.39
CA VAL A 296 15.12 22.27 -0.63
C VAL A 296 14.59 20.83 -0.81
N LEU A 297 15.08 20.10 -1.83
CA LEU A 297 14.75 18.69 -2.06
C LEU A 297 15.52 17.74 -1.14
N TYR A 298 16.52 18.23 -0.38
CA TYR A 298 17.32 17.43 0.53
C TYR A 298 16.49 16.92 1.71
N GLY A 299 16.47 15.60 1.92
CA GLY A 299 15.70 14.96 2.98
C GLY A 299 14.19 15.07 2.81
N GLU A 300 13.48 15.17 3.92
CA GLU A 300 12.00 15.24 3.94
C GLU A 300 11.45 16.59 3.43
N GLY A 301 12.19 17.70 3.68
CA GLY A 301 11.83 19.03 3.26
C GLY A 301 10.97 19.83 4.24
N TYR A 302 10.80 19.37 5.49
CA TYR A 302 9.98 20.05 6.50
C TYR A 302 10.51 21.45 6.87
N SER A 303 11.83 21.65 6.84
CA SER A 303 12.42 22.99 7.06
C SER A 303 11.93 24.03 6.06
N ALA A 304 11.83 23.66 4.79
CA ALA A 304 11.31 24.55 3.76
C ALA A 304 9.81 24.85 3.95
N ILE A 305 9.02 23.85 4.36
CA ILE A 305 7.60 24.07 4.71
C ILE A 305 7.49 25.06 5.87
N ASN A 306 8.33 24.92 6.92
CA ASN A 306 8.35 25.86 8.05
C ASN A 306 8.68 27.30 7.63
N ILE A 307 9.58 27.49 6.66
CA ILE A 307 9.87 28.82 6.11
C ILE A 307 8.62 29.42 5.43
N LEU A 308 7.89 28.62 4.65
CA LEU A 308 6.66 29.10 3.98
C LEU A 308 5.55 29.43 4.99
N LEU A 309 5.44 28.67 6.09
CA LEU A 309 4.40 28.86 7.12
C LEU A 309 4.72 30.03 8.06
N ASN A 310 5.98 30.29 8.37
CA ASN A 310 6.39 31.31 9.36
C ASN A 310 6.81 32.64 8.70
N GLY A 311 7.16 32.64 7.41
CA GLY A 311 7.51 33.87 6.68
C GLY A 311 6.33 34.85 6.64
N SER A 312 6.63 36.12 6.83
CA SER A 312 5.63 37.22 6.79
C SER A 312 5.95 38.24 5.69
N SER A 313 7.14 38.16 5.11
CA SER A 313 7.63 39.07 4.07
C SER A 313 8.25 38.29 2.91
N GLU A 314 8.41 38.97 1.77
CA GLU A 314 9.11 38.37 0.63
C GLU A 314 10.57 38.04 0.94
N ALA A 315 11.19 38.78 1.85
CA ALA A 315 12.55 38.49 2.32
C ALA A 315 12.63 37.16 3.07
N ASP A 316 11.65 36.88 3.94
CA ASP A 316 11.58 35.65 4.69
C ASP A 316 11.38 34.43 3.77
N TRP A 317 10.46 34.55 2.79
CA TRP A 317 10.23 33.45 1.83
C TRP A 317 11.40 33.23 0.88
N ASN A 318 12.22 34.26 0.60
CA ASN A 318 13.44 34.12 -0.18
C ASN A 318 14.51 33.23 0.51
N GLU A 319 14.37 32.96 1.81
CA GLU A 319 15.21 31.96 2.49
C GLU A 319 15.04 30.54 1.91
N VAL A 320 13.90 30.24 1.28
CA VAL A 320 13.68 28.98 0.55
C VAL A 320 14.68 28.83 -0.62
N LEU A 321 15.15 29.96 -1.20
CA LEU A 321 16.15 29.99 -2.27
C LEU A 321 17.59 29.76 -1.76
N LYS A 322 17.82 29.75 -0.44
CA LYS A 322 19.15 29.64 0.16
C LYS A 322 19.91 28.44 -0.38
N ASN A 323 21.19 28.64 -0.63
CA ASN A 323 22.09 27.64 -1.21
C ASN A 323 21.74 27.18 -2.65
N SER A 324 20.79 27.82 -3.33
CA SER A 324 20.47 27.57 -4.75
C SER A 324 21.12 28.63 -5.65
N MET A 325 21.18 28.34 -6.95
CA MET A 325 21.60 29.32 -7.97
C MET A 325 20.65 30.51 -8.10
N PHE A 326 19.45 30.42 -7.52
CA PHE A 326 18.40 31.43 -7.54
C PHE A 326 18.49 32.41 -6.36
N TYR A 327 19.38 32.17 -5.40
CA TYR A 327 19.52 33.01 -4.21
C TYR A 327 19.90 34.47 -4.59
N GLY A 328 19.26 35.43 -3.95
CA GLY A 328 19.42 36.85 -4.22
C GLY A 328 18.48 37.42 -5.30
N ASN A 329 17.78 36.59 -6.05
CA ASN A 329 16.83 37.01 -7.09
C ASN A 329 15.38 36.72 -6.67
N GLY A 330 14.80 37.53 -5.77
CA GLY A 330 13.44 37.33 -5.25
C GLY A 330 12.35 37.23 -6.32
N HIS A 331 12.54 37.87 -7.47
CA HIS A 331 11.62 37.77 -8.61
C HIS A 331 11.51 36.34 -9.17
N LEU A 332 12.50 35.48 -8.92
CA LEU A 332 12.50 34.11 -9.39
C LEU A 332 11.85 33.11 -8.39
N LEU A 333 11.36 33.60 -7.24
CA LEU A 333 10.74 32.75 -6.22
C LEU A 333 9.58 31.90 -6.78
N ILE A 334 8.69 32.51 -7.53
CA ILE A 334 7.52 31.83 -8.13
C ILE A 334 7.98 30.73 -9.10
N LEU A 335 8.94 31.03 -9.97
CA LEU A 335 9.51 30.08 -10.92
C LEU A 335 10.20 28.93 -10.18
N PHE A 336 11.00 29.25 -9.16
CA PHE A 336 11.69 28.26 -8.33
C PHE A 336 10.70 27.30 -7.66
N ILE A 337 9.65 27.82 -7.03
CA ILE A 337 8.60 27.03 -6.39
C ILE A 337 7.91 26.11 -7.40
N ALA A 338 7.54 26.61 -8.58
CA ALA A 338 6.95 25.81 -9.64
C ALA A 338 7.88 24.67 -10.07
N LEU A 339 9.18 24.93 -10.28
CA LEU A 339 10.16 23.90 -10.64
C LEU A 339 10.35 22.87 -9.52
N VAL A 340 10.34 23.29 -8.25
CA VAL A 340 10.44 22.39 -7.10
C VAL A 340 9.24 21.45 -7.01
N ILE A 341 8.01 21.93 -7.26
CA ILE A 341 6.81 21.10 -7.32
C ILE A 341 6.99 19.96 -8.34
N PHE A 342 7.48 20.29 -9.55
CA PHE A 342 7.74 19.29 -10.58
C PHE A 342 8.88 18.34 -10.23
N THR A 343 9.98 18.83 -9.70
CA THR A 343 11.20 18.04 -9.50
C THR A 343 11.14 17.14 -8.26
N LYS A 344 10.34 17.49 -7.22
CA LYS A 344 10.21 16.67 -5.99
C LYS A 344 9.80 15.23 -6.28
N THR A 345 8.88 15.03 -7.20
CA THR A 345 8.41 13.68 -7.59
C THR A 345 9.55 12.85 -8.17
N PHE A 346 10.37 13.45 -9.04
CA PHE A 346 11.52 12.78 -9.63
C PHE A 346 12.61 12.49 -8.60
N ALA A 347 12.86 13.41 -7.66
CA ALA A 347 13.82 13.21 -6.57
C ALA A 347 13.40 12.04 -5.67
N THR A 348 12.11 11.95 -5.35
CA THR A 348 11.55 10.83 -4.57
C THR A 348 11.65 9.50 -5.32
N ALA A 349 11.30 9.50 -6.60
CA ALA A 349 11.40 8.33 -7.45
C ALA A 349 12.86 7.86 -7.65
N ALA A 350 13.80 8.79 -7.81
CA ALA A 350 15.23 8.51 -7.93
C ALA A 350 15.79 7.90 -6.64
N THR A 351 15.40 8.43 -5.48
CA THR A 351 15.81 7.87 -4.17
C THR A 351 15.37 6.41 -4.02
N ASN A 352 14.08 6.13 -4.19
CA ASN A 352 13.53 4.78 -4.04
C ASN A 352 14.00 3.84 -5.15
N GLY A 353 14.01 4.32 -6.40
CA GLY A 353 14.45 3.56 -7.58
C GLY A 353 15.94 3.23 -7.56
N GLY A 354 16.78 4.11 -7.01
CA GLY A 354 18.21 3.90 -6.84
C GLY A 354 18.57 2.88 -5.75
N GLY A 355 17.65 2.55 -4.86
CA GLY A 355 17.86 1.57 -3.78
C GLY A 355 17.75 2.14 -2.37
N GLY A 356 17.33 3.40 -2.22
CA GLY A 356 16.96 4.01 -0.95
C GLY A 356 15.67 3.44 -0.38
N CYS A 357 15.38 3.77 0.86
CA CYS A 357 14.19 3.33 1.59
C CYS A 357 13.45 4.53 2.19
N GLY A 358 12.22 4.79 1.72
CA GLY A 358 11.37 5.85 2.25
C GLY A 358 9.98 5.88 1.62
N GLY A 359 9.13 6.75 2.18
CA GLY A 359 7.74 6.91 1.80
C GLY A 359 7.48 8.05 0.82
N THR A 360 6.28 8.06 0.27
CA THR A 360 5.75 9.14 -0.60
C THR A 360 4.86 10.12 0.17
N PHE A 361 4.68 9.91 1.47
CA PHE A 361 3.81 10.69 2.34
C PHE A 361 4.34 12.13 2.50
N ALA A 362 5.53 12.32 3.14
CA ALA A 362 6.17 13.65 3.26
C ALA A 362 6.38 14.33 1.90
N PRO A 363 6.81 13.65 0.83
CA PRO A 363 6.85 14.26 -0.50
C PRO A 363 5.50 14.81 -0.98
N SER A 364 4.37 14.14 -0.70
CA SER A 364 3.05 14.65 -1.06
C SER A 364 2.64 15.88 -0.25
N LEU A 365 2.94 15.88 1.07
CA LEU A 365 2.76 17.06 1.92
C LEU A 365 3.59 18.25 1.43
N PHE A 366 4.86 18.00 1.09
CA PHE A 366 5.77 19.02 0.57
C PHE A 366 5.25 19.63 -0.73
N VAL A 367 4.90 18.80 -1.71
CA VAL A 367 4.32 19.25 -2.99
C VAL A 367 3.03 20.04 -2.74
N GLY A 368 2.21 19.58 -1.79
CA GLY A 368 0.99 20.27 -1.37
C GLY A 368 1.25 21.65 -0.79
N ALA A 369 2.21 21.78 0.14
CA ALA A 369 2.59 23.05 0.74
C ALA A 369 3.02 24.07 -0.33
N PHE A 370 3.92 23.66 -1.21
CA PHE A 370 4.44 24.50 -2.29
C PHE A 370 3.34 24.87 -3.30
N SER A 371 2.43 23.93 -3.61
CA SER A 371 1.30 24.19 -4.52
C SER A 371 0.28 25.17 -3.93
N GLY A 372 -0.05 25.03 -2.64
CA GLY A 372 -0.95 25.95 -1.96
C GLY A 372 -0.37 27.34 -1.83
N PHE A 373 0.92 27.45 -1.50
CA PHE A 373 1.64 28.72 -1.46
C PHE A 373 1.69 29.38 -2.85
N LEU A 374 2.08 28.63 -3.89
CA LEU A 374 2.14 29.16 -5.25
C LEU A 374 0.77 29.66 -5.71
N PHE A 375 -0.28 28.90 -5.43
CA PHE A 375 -1.65 29.28 -5.78
C PHE A 375 -2.04 30.60 -5.13
N SER A 376 -1.80 30.77 -3.82
CA SER A 376 -2.17 32.00 -3.12
C SER A 376 -1.36 33.21 -3.59
N ARG A 377 -0.05 33.05 -3.84
CA ARG A 377 0.79 34.11 -4.38
C ARG A 377 0.32 34.58 -5.77
N LEU A 378 0.01 33.64 -6.68
CA LEU A 378 -0.52 33.96 -7.99
C LEU A 378 -1.91 34.64 -7.89
N TRP A 379 -2.80 34.10 -7.04
CA TRP A 379 -4.13 34.67 -6.82
C TRP A 379 -4.07 36.11 -6.36
N ASN A 380 -3.24 36.40 -5.35
CA ASN A 380 -3.07 37.75 -4.79
C ASN A 380 -2.36 38.69 -5.74
N MET A 381 -1.35 38.20 -6.50
CA MET A 381 -0.60 38.99 -7.45
C MET A 381 -1.47 39.47 -8.64
N TYR A 382 -2.34 38.60 -9.15
CA TYR A 382 -3.27 38.92 -10.25
C TYR A 382 -4.61 39.48 -9.76
N GLN A 383 -4.79 39.66 -8.44
CA GLN A 383 -6.03 40.22 -7.84
C GLN A 383 -7.30 39.51 -8.35
N VAL A 384 -7.28 38.20 -8.45
CA VAL A 384 -8.39 37.38 -9.01
C VAL A 384 -9.66 37.49 -8.17
N GLY A 385 -9.54 37.83 -6.88
CA GLY A 385 -10.67 37.96 -5.95
C GLY A 385 -10.23 38.46 -4.59
N THR A 386 -10.99 38.09 -3.55
CA THR A 386 -10.64 38.41 -2.15
C THR A 386 -9.24 37.91 -1.81
N TYR A 387 -8.49 38.74 -1.05
CA TYR A 387 -7.16 38.36 -0.56
C TYR A 387 -7.19 37.03 0.21
N ILE A 388 -6.27 36.13 -0.12
CA ILE A 388 -6.12 34.82 0.48
C ILE A 388 -4.76 34.71 1.16
N PRO A 389 -4.68 34.40 2.47
CA PRO A 389 -3.43 34.31 3.22
C PRO A 389 -2.58 33.13 2.72
N GLU A 390 -1.31 33.39 2.39
CA GLU A 390 -0.36 32.40 1.89
C GLU A 390 -0.17 31.22 2.86
N LYS A 391 -0.08 31.50 4.16
CA LYS A 391 0.09 30.49 5.21
C LYS A 391 -1.09 29.52 5.26
N ASN A 392 -2.33 30.06 5.25
CA ASN A 392 -3.54 29.24 5.28
C ASN A 392 -3.59 28.33 4.04
N PHE A 393 -3.38 28.90 2.86
CA PHE A 393 -3.45 28.14 1.62
C PHE A 393 -2.30 27.15 1.45
N THR A 394 -1.15 27.38 2.08
CA THR A 394 -0.07 26.39 2.22
C THR A 394 -0.56 25.14 2.95
N LEU A 395 -1.21 25.30 4.10
CA LEU A 395 -1.78 24.18 4.88
C LEU A 395 -2.91 23.47 4.11
N LEU A 396 -3.79 24.25 3.46
CA LEU A 396 -4.87 23.69 2.64
C LEU A 396 -4.33 22.86 1.48
N GLY A 397 -3.25 23.34 0.84
CA GLY A 397 -2.56 22.60 -0.21
C GLY A 397 -1.93 21.30 0.29
N MET A 398 -1.31 21.31 1.49
CA MET A 398 -0.77 20.10 2.11
C MET A 398 -1.84 19.01 2.25
N ALA A 399 -2.99 19.36 2.84
CA ALA A 399 -4.12 18.44 2.98
C ALA A 399 -4.67 17.99 1.61
N GLY A 400 -4.82 18.94 0.66
CA GLY A 400 -5.39 18.67 -0.66
C GLY A 400 -4.58 17.68 -1.49
N VAL A 401 -3.26 17.90 -1.63
CA VAL A 401 -2.40 17.00 -2.42
C VAL A 401 -2.23 15.66 -1.73
N MET A 402 -2.06 15.64 -0.41
CA MET A 402 -1.99 14.39 0.34
C MET A 402 -3.28 13.57 0.18
N ALA A 403 -4.44 14.20 0.35
CA ALA A 403 -5.75 13.56 0.18
C ALA A 403 -5.90 12.97 -1.23
N GLY A 404 -5.51 13.72 -2.26
CA GLY A 404 -5.57 13.27 -3.64
C GLY A 404 -4.62 12.11 -3.96
N VAL A 405 -3.35 12.17 -3.51
CA VAL A 405 -2.36 11.11 -3.77
C VAL A 405 -2.72 9.81 -3.08
N MET A 406 -3.26 9.89 -1.86
CA MET A 406 -3.56 8.72 -1.02
C MET A 406 -5.01 8.25 -1.10
N HIS A 407 -5.90 9.03 -1.72
CA HIS A 407 -7.36 8.83 -1.68
C HIS A 407 -7.88 8.75 -0.23
N ALA A 408 -7.33 9.59 0.63
CA ALA A 408 -7.57 9.60 2.07
C ALA A 408 -7.84 11.05 2.56
N PRO A 409 -9.04 11.60 2.29
CA PRO A 409 -9.37 12.97 2.65
C PRO A 409 -9.38 13.21 4.15
N LEU A 410 -9.98 12.30 4.94
CA LEU A 410 -10.03 12.48 6.39
C LEU A 410 -8.62 12.44 7.02
N THR A 411 -7.75 11.55 6.53
CA THR A 411 -6.35 11.51 6.98
C THR A 411 -5.65 12.84 6.74
N GLY A 412 -5.83 13.44 5.56
CA GLY A 412 -5.26 14.75 5.24
C GLY A 412 -5.78 15.85 6.14
N ILE A 413 -7.09 15.90 6.37
CA ILE A 413 -7.76 16.91 7.20
C ILE A 413 -7.28 16.82 8.65
N PHE A 414 -7.41 15.64 9.27
CA PHE A 414 -7.06 15.47 10.68
C PHE A 414 -5.56 15.59 10.93
N LEU A 415 -4.73 15.11 10.00
CA LEU A 415 -3.29 15.26 10.15
C LEU A 415 -2.89 16.74 10.19
N ILE A 416 -3.33 17.55 9.21
CA ILE A 416 -2.97 18.96 9.18
C ILE A 416 -3.52 19.70 10.40
N ALA A 417 -4.76 19.40 10.82
CA ALA A 417 -5.33 20.00 12.02
C ALA A 417 -4.53 19.66 13.29
N GLU A 418 -4.10 18.40 13.47
CA GLU A 418 -3.35 17.98 14.66
C GLU A 418 -1.89 18.49 14.65
N ILE A 419 -1.18 18.44 13.51
CA ILE A 419 0.23 18.89 13.46
C ILE A 419 0.38 20.41 13.57
N THR A 420 -0.67 21.16 13.34
CA THR A 420 -0.72 22.63 13.53
C THR A 420 -1.33 23.04 14.87
N ASN A 421 -1.71 22.09 15.71
CA ASN A 421 -2.41 22.29 16.98
C ASN A 421 -3.67 23.18 16.86
N GLY A 422 -4.35 23.19 15.70
CA GLY A 422 -5.50 24.04 15.46
C GLY A 422 -6.56 23.44 14.55
N TYR A 423 -7.82 23.59 14.94
CA TYR A 423 -8.99 23.20 14.15
C TYR A 423 -9.67 24.40 13.46
N ASP A 424 -9.07 25.59 13.52
CA ASP A 424 -9.64 26.82 12.94
C ASP A 424 -9.83 26.76 11.43
N LEU A 425 -8.96 26.02 10.74
CA LEU A 425 -9.03 25.76 9.30
C LEU A 425 -9.74 24.46 8.95
N PHE A 426 -10.46 23.81 9.89
CA PHE A 426 -11.04 22.48 9.65
C PHE A 426 -12.03 22.48 8.48
N MET A 427 -12.94 23.48 8.42
CA MET A 427 -13.90 23.60 7.33
C MET A 427 -13.23 23.80 5.96
N PRO A 428 -12.28 24.75 5.78
CA PRO A 428 -11.58 24.88 4.52
C PRO A 428 -10.70 23.67 4.17
N LEU A 429 -10.10 22.99 5.14
CA LEU A 429 -9.39 21.71 4.89
C LEU A 429 -10.32 20.67 4.30
N MET A 430 -11.56 20.55 4.80
CA MET A 430 -12.57 19.65 4.24
C MET A 430 -12.91 20.00 2.78
N ILE A 431 -13.15 21.28 2.50
CA ILE A 431 -13.48 21.74 1.14
C ILE A 431 -12.37 21.37 0.16
N VAL A 432 -11.12 21.69 0.50
CA VAL A 432 -9.98 21.46 -0.39
C VAL A 432 -9.68 19.96 -0.55
N ALA A 433 -9.67 19.20 0.54
CA ALA A 433 -9.39 17.77 0.50
C ALA A 433 -10.46 16.99 -0.29
N VAL A 434 -11.74 17.26 -0.06
CA VAL A 434 -12.84 16.61 -0.79
C VAL A 434 -12.82 16.99 -2.26
N SER A 435 -12.64 18.28 -2.59
CA SER A 435 -12.54 18.74 -3.98
C SER A 435 -11.35 18.11 -4.71
N SER A 436 -10.23 17.93 -4.02
CA SER A 436 -9.04 17.27 -4.57
C SER A 436 -9.31 15.80 -4.88
N VAL A 437 -9.89 15.06 -3.92
CA VAL A 437 -10.22 13.63 -4.10
C VAL A 437 -11.26 13.44 -5.21
N LEU A 438 -12.30 14.26 -5.25
CA LEU A 438 -13.29 14.21 -6.35
C LEU A 438 -12.63 14.42 -7.71
N THR A 439 -11.71 15.39 -7.79
CA THR A 439 -11.00 15.68 -9.05
C THR A 439 -10.12 14.51 -9.49
N ILE A 440 -9.29 13.96 -8.59
CA ILE A 440 -8.38 12.85 -8.94
C ILE A 440 -9.14 11.57 -9.28
N SER A 441 -10.25 11.29 -8.59
CA SER A 441 -11.04 10.06 -8.80
C SER A 441 -11.64 9.95 -10.20
N ILE A 442 -11.78 11.06 -10.94
CA ILE A 442 -12.20 11.06 -12.35
C ILE A 442 -11.13 10.39 -13.24
N PHE A 443 -9.85 10.54 -12.91
CA PHE A 443 -8.73 10.10 -13.74
C PHE A 443 -8.07 8.82 -13.22
N GLU A 444 -7.96 8.66 -11.91
CA GLU A 444 -7.29 7.53 -11.25
C GLU A 444 -8.20 6.98 -10.12
N PRO A 445 -8.73 5.76 -10.27
CA PRO A 445 -9.66 5.20 -9.29
C PRO A 445 -8.98 4.65 -8.03
N HIS A 446 -7.64 4.54 -8.04
CA HIS A 446 -6.87 3.93 -6.97
C HIS A 446 -5.79 4.86 -6.42
N SER A 447 -5.58 4.81 -5.10
CA SER A 447 -4.46 5.48 -4.45
C SER A 447 -3.11 4.98 -4.98
N ILE A 448 -2.04 5.75 -4.79
CA ILE A 448 -0.68 5.36 -5.17
C ILE A 448 -0.26 3.99 -4.60
N TYR A 449 -0.76 3.62 -3.42
CA TYR A 449 -0.46 2.34 -2.77
C TYR A 449 -1.27 1.18 -3.33
N ALA A 450 -2.56 1.39 -3.57
CA ALA A 450 -3.47 0.40 -4.13
C ALA A 450 -3.19 0.11 -5.60
N MET A 451 -2.77 1.13 -6.38
CA MET A 451 -2.43 0.98 -7.81
C MET A 451 -1.33 -0.07 -8.04
N ARG A 452 -0.33 -0.16 -7.16
CA ARG A 452 0.74 -1.16 -7.26
C ARG A 452 0.19 -2.58 -7.11
N LEU A 453 -0.73 -2.80 -6.16
CA LEU A 453 -1.40 -4.09 -5.97
C LEU A 453 -2.36 -4.42 -7.11
N ALA A 454 -3.06 -3.40 -7.62
CA ALA A 454 -3.94 -3.56 -8.78
C ALA A 454 -3.18 -4.03 -10.03
N ARG A 455 -2.00 -3.47 -10.29
CA ARG A 455 -1.11 -3.90 -11.40
C ARG A 455 -0.58 -5.32 -11.26
N GLU A 456 -0.41 -5.79 -10.04
CA GLU A 456 -0.02 -7.18 -9.74
C GLU A 456 -1.20 -8.14 -9.71
N GLY A 457 -2.44 -7.67 -9.92
CA GLY A 457 -3.66 -8.47 -9.80
C GLY A 457 -3.95 -8.95 -8.37
N LYS A 458 -3.35 -8.30 -7.37
CA LYS A 458 -3.43 -8.68 -5.95
C LYS A 458 -4.28 -7.74 -5.11
N LEU A 459 -4.94 -6.76 -5.74
CA LEU A 459 -5.80 -5.82 -5.04
C LEU A 459 -7.13 -6.48 -4.70
N VAL A 460 -7.39 -6.66 -3.41
CA VAL A 460 -8.68 -7.07 -2.88
C VAL A 460 -9.44 -5.80 -2.49
N THR A 461 -10.49 -5.46 -3.24
CA THR A 461 -11.38 -4.32 -2.94
C THR A 461 -12.57 -4.79 -2.11
N HIS A 462 -13.28 -3.88 -1.45
CA HIS A 462 -14.50 -4.15 -0.66
C HIS A 462 -15.69 -4.74 -1.47
N HIS A 463 -15.56 -4.93 -2.78
CA HIS A 463 -16.50 -5.74 -3.56
C HIS A 463 -16.22 -7.21 -3.24
N THR A 464 -16.93 -7.73 -2.24
CA THR A 464 -16.80 -9.09 -1.69
C THR A 464 -16.73 -10.15 -2.77
N ASP A 465 -17.55 -10.03 -3.82
CA ASP A 465 -17.66 -11.00 -4.91
C ASP A 465 -16.39 -11.11 -5.76
N LYS A 466 -15.83 -9.97 -6.22
CA LYS A 466 -14.58 -9.97 -7.01
C LYS A 466 -13.37 -10.37 -6.17
N SER A 467 -13.35 -9.97 -4.91
CA SER A 467 -12.27 -10.27 -3.98
C SER A 467 -12.17 -11.76 -3.69
N VAL A 468 -13.30 -12.42 -3.46
CA VAL A 468 -13.37 -13.87 -3.22
C VAL A 468 -12.87 -14.63 -4.45
N LEU A 469 -13.30 -14.24 -5.66
CA LEU A 469 -12.86 -14.89 -6.90
C LEU A 469 -11.36 -14.71 -7.18
N THR A 470 -10.81 -13.55 -6.82
CA THR A 470 -9.35 -13.29 -6.98
C THR A 470 -8.50 -14.13 -6.01
N LEU A 471 -9.00 -14.40 -4.81
CA LEU A 471 -8.31 -15.21 -3.80
C LEU A 471 -8.51 -16.73 -3.98
N MET A 472 -9.52 -17.11 -4.76
CA MET A 472 -9.86 -18.50 -5.01
C MET A 472 -8.87 -19.13 -5.98
N SER A 473 -8.09 -20.12 -5.50
CA SER A 473 -7.17 -20.87 -6.37
C SER A 473 -7.94 -21.89 -7.20
N MET A 474 -7.65 -21.94 -8.50
CA MET A 474 -8.21 -22.96 -9.40
C MET A 474 -7.85 -24.38 -8.93
N ASP A 475 -6.65 -24.62 -8.41
CA ASP A 475 -6.22 -25.91 -7.89
C ASP A 475 -7.10 -26.45 -6.75
N SER A 476 -7.79 -25.57 -6.01
CA SER A 476 -8.70 -25.97 -4.93
C SER A 476 -10.02 -26.56 -5.43
N VAL A 477 -10.36 -26.31 -6.69
CA VAL A 477 -11.65 -26.70 -7.29
C VAL A 477 -11.53 -27.67 -8.47
N ILE A 478 -10.32 -27.85 -9.00
CA ILE A 478 -10.08 -28.85 -10.07
C ILE A 478 -10.32 -30.26 -9.52
N GLU A 479 -11.10 -31.02 -10.25
CA GLU A 479 -11.34 -32.46 -10.04
C GLU A 479 -10.53 -33.21 -11.09
N ARG A 480 -9.62 -34.06 -10.64
CA ARG A 480 -8.70 -34.81 -11.53
C ARG A 480 -9.12 -36.26 -11.74
N ASP A 481 -10.13 -36.71 -11.01
CA ASP A 481 -10.70 -38.04 -11.14
C ASP A 481 -11.86 -37.98 -12.15
N TYR A 482 -11.63 -38.49 -13.37
CA TYR A 482 -12.61 -38.59 -14.44
C TYR A 482 -12.40 -39.84 -15.27
N THR A 483 -13.49 -40.35 -15.83
CA THR A 483 -13.47 -41.52 -16.73
C THR A 483 -13.51 -41.03 -18.17
N ALA A 484 -12.41 -41.17 -18.92
CA ALA A 484 -12.36 -40.84 -20.33
C ALA A 484 -12.78 -42.03 -21.21
N VAL A 485 -13.36 -41.71 -22.37
CA VAL A 485 -13.80 -42.71 -23.34
C VAL A 485 -13.27 -42.37 -24.74
N ASP A 486 -13.13 -43.41 -25.56
CA ASP A 486 -12.67 -43.32 -26.96
C ASP A 486 -13.84 -43.07 -27.89
N PRO A 487 -13.73 -42.27 -28.96
CA PRO A 487 -14.78 -42.00 -29.91
C PRO A 487 -15.34 -43.25 -30.61
N ASP A 488 -14.50 -44.26 -30.83
CA ASP A 488 -14.93 -45.50 -31.50
C ASP A 488 -15.48 -46.56 -30.55
N MET A 489 -15.56 -46.26 -29.25
CA MET A 489 -16.09 -47.14 -28.23
C MET A 489 -17.58 -47.40 -28.46
N PRO A 490 -18.05 -48.69 -28.49
CA PRO A 490 -19.46 -49.01 -28.63
C PRO A 490 -20.26 -48.67 -27.36
N LEU A 491 -21.57 -48.37 -27.53
CA LEU A 491 -22.50 -47.96 -26.46
C LEU A 491 -22.47 -48.92 -25.27
N GLY A 492 -22.41 -50.22 -25.48
CA GLY A 492 -22.38 -51.18 -24.38
C GLY A 492 -21.16 -51.03 -23.45
N ARG A 493 -19.99 -50.72 -24.01
CA ARG A 493 -18.79 -50.41 -23.22
C ARG A 493 -18.91 -49.05 -22.55
N LEU A 494 -19.48 -48.04 -23.21
CA LEU A 494 -19.77 -46.73 -22.62
C LEU A 494 -20.67 -46.87 -21.38
N VAL A 495 -21.78 -47.63 -21.46
CA VAL A 495 -22.69 -47.88 -20.33
C VAL A 495 -21.95 -48.52 -19.16
N ASN A 496 -21.06 -49.48 -19.42
CA ASN A 496 -20.25 -50.11 -18.39
C ASN A 496 -19.20 -49.10 -17.79
N ALA A 497 -18.64 -48.20 -18.59
CA ALA A 497 -17.76 -47.16 -18.11
C ALA A 497 -18.53 -46.16 -17.22
N ILE A 498 -19.74 -45.75 -17.63
CA ILE A 498 -20.62 -44.88 -16.85
C ILE A 498 -21.00 -45.52 -15.52
N SER A 499 -21.33 -46.84 -15.51
CA SER A 499 -21.71 -47.54 -14.28
C SER A 499 -20.61 -47.64 -13.23
N LYS A 500 -19.34 -47.54 -13.64
CA LYS A 500 -18.16 -47.57 -12.79
C LYS A 500 -17.62 -46.18 -12.44
N SER A 501 -18.08 -45.17 -13.16
CA SER A 501 -17.64 -43.79 -12.95
C SER A 501 -18.32 -43.20 -11.72
N HIS A 502 -17.53 -42.49 -10.90
CA HIS A 502 -18.04 -41.70 -9.76
C HIS A 502 -18.39 -40.26 -10.18
N THR A 503 -18.16 -39.91 -11.46
CA THR A 503 -18.35 -38.54 -11.98
C THR A 503 -19.37 -38.53 -13.10
N SER A 504 -20.10 -37.42 -13.21
CA SER A 504 -21.06 -37.20 -14.31
C SER A 504 -20.40 -36.56 -15.54
N PHE A 505 -19.13 -36.21 -15.47
CA PHE A 505 -18.36 -35.68 -16.58
C PHE A 505 -17.57 -36.78 -17.26
N ILE A 506 -17.87 -37.02 -18.54
CA ILE A 506 -17.24 -38.09 -19.34
C ILE A 506 -16.70 -37.46 -20.62
N PRO A 507 -15.41 -37.07 -20.61
CA PRO A 507 -14.76 -36.54 -21.79
C PRO A 507 -14.47 -37.63 -22.83
N VAL A 508 -14.62 -37.28 -24.09
CA VAL A 508 -14.24 -38.10 -25.25
C VAL A 508 -12.88 -37.61 -25.71
N LEU A 509 -11.88 -38.48 -25.66
CA LEU A 509 -10.49 -38.14 -26.00
C LEU A 509 -10.07 -38.87 -27.29
N ASN A 510 -9.21 -38.19 -28.05
CA ASN A 510 -8.50 -38.86 -29.16
C ASN A 510 -7.29 -39.65 -28.64
N ALA A 511 -6.63 -40.40 -29.52
CA ALA A 511 -5.41 -41.17 -29.22
C ALA A 511 -4.24 -40.29 -28.72
N ALA A 512 -4.25 -39.00 -28.99
CA ALA A 512 -3.26 -38.03 -28.51
C ALA A 512 -3.60 -37.42 -27.15
N GLY A 513 -4.74 -37.78 -26.51
CA GLY A 513 -5.17 -37.26 -25.22
C GLY A 513 -5.86 -35.88 -25.29
N SER A 514 -6.16 -35.37 -26.48
CA SER A 514 -6.90 -34.13 -26.67
C SER A 514 -8.40 -34.40 -26.64
N ILE A 515 -9.15 -33.45 -26.10
CA ILE A 515 -10.59 -33.58 -25.91
C ILE A 515 -11.35 -33.28 -27.23
N LEU A 516 -12.16 -34.23 -27.67
CA LEU A 516 -12.98 -34.11 -28.89
C LEU A 516 -14.42 -33.67 -28.56
N GLY A 517 -14.94 -34.04 -27.42
CA GLY A 517 -16.30 -33.77 -27.00
C GLY A 517 -16.57 -34.29 -25.59
N GLU A 518 -17.83 -34.25 -25.19
CA GLU A 518 -18.31 -34.79 -23.90
C GLU A 518 -19.56 -35.63 -24.11
N ILE A 519 -19.78 -36.60 -23.21
CA ILE A 519 -21.04 -37.35 -23.13
C ILE A 519 -21.92 -36.75 -22.05
N ASP A 520 -23.06 -36.22 -22.43
CA ASP A 520 -24.12 -35.81 -21.50
C ASP A 520 -25.03 -37.02 -21.19
N ILE A 521 -24.85 -37.61 -20.02
CA ILE A 521 -25.60 -38.78 -19.54
C ILE A 521 -27.11 -38.53 -19.58
N THR A 522 -27.55 -37.30 -19.34
CA THR A 522 -29.00 -36.96 -19.34
C THR A 522 -29.60 -37.08 -20.73
N LYS A 523 -28.85 -36.75 -21.78
CA LYS A 523 -29.31 -36.83 -23.16
C LYS A 523 -29.26 -38.23 -23.75
N ILE A 524 -28.31 -39.07 -23.33
CA ILE A 524 -28.19 -40.45 -23.80
C ILE A 524 -29.02 -41.43 -22.98
N ARG A 525 -29.70 -40.98 -21.92
CA ARG A 525 -30.43 -41.82 -20.97
C ARG A 525 -31.49 -42.70 -21.66
N HIS A 526 -32.10 -42.23 -22.73
CA HIS A 526 -33.15 -42.95 -23.48
C HIS A 526 -32.58 -44.10 -24.31
N VAL A 527 -31.29 -44.09 -24.67
CA VAL A 527 -30.64 -45.16 -25.46
C VAL A 527 -29.79 -46.10 -24.59
N MET A 528 -29.27 -45.63 -23.44
CA MET A 528 -28.34 -46.40 -22.61
C MET A 528 -28.99 -47.67 -22.00
N PHE A 529 -30.31 -47.78 -21.94
CA PHE A 529 -31.00 -48.97 -21.42
C PHE A 529 -31.50 -49.87 -22.53
N ARG A 530 -31.19 -49.61 -23.83
CA ARG A 530 -31.60 -50.44 -24.98
C ARG A 530 -30.46 -51.35 -25.41
N ALA A 531 -30.47 -52.60 -24.95
CA ALA A 531 -29.44 -53.60 -25.26
C ALA A 531 -29.25 -53.82 -26.78
N GLU A 532 -30.29 -53.65 -27.58
CA GLU A 532 -30.28 -53.76 -29.06
C GLU A 532 -29.34 -52.77 -29.75
N LEU A 533 -29.03 -51.64 -29.06
CA LEU A 533 -28.17 -50.55 -29.57
C LEU A 533 -26.74 -50.66 -29.13
N TYR A 534 -26.40 -51.57 -28.22
CA TYR A 534 -25.08 -51.66 -27.57
C TYR A 534 -23.90 -51.83 -28.55
N ASN A 535 -24.15 -52.57 -29.62
CA ASN A 535 -23.12 -52.80 -30.68
C ASN A 535 -23.39 -51.96 -31.96
N LYS A 536 -24.47 -51.15 -32.00
CA LYS A 536 -24.83 -50.37 -33.19
C LYS A 536 -24.45 -48.90 -33.10
N LEU A 537 -24.39 -48.34 -31.89
CA LEU A 537 -24.05 -46.96 -31.67
C LEU A 537 -22.63 -46.84 -31.10
N THR A 538 -21.89 -45.83 -31.54
CA THR A 538 -20.58 -45.47 -31.04
C THR A 538 -20.61 -44.16 -30.25
N VAL A 539 -19.60 -43.92 -29.41
CA VAL A 539 -19.44 -42.70 -28.64
C VAL A 539 -19.43 -41.48 -29.54
N SER A 540 -18.78 -41.53 -30.70
CA SER A 540 -18.73 -40.43 -31.67
C SER A 540 -20.10 -39.96 -32.15
N GLN A 541 -21.09 -40.86 -32.22
CA GLN A 541 -22.47 -40.53 -32.61
C GLN A 541 -23.30 -39.93 -31.47
N LEU A 542 -22.84 -40.10 -30.22
CA LEU A 542 -23.55 -39.71 -29.00
C LEU A 542 -22.91 -38.49 -28.32
N MET A 543 -21.64 -38.21 -28.62
CA MET A 543 -20.91 -37.09 -28.04
C MET A 543 -21.42 -35.75 -28.51
N GLN A 544 -21.23 -34.75 -27.70
CA GLN A 544 -21.52 -33.37 -28.00
C GLN A 544 -20.24 -32.54 -28.00
N PRO A 545 -20.20 -31.47 -28.81
CA PRO A 545 -19.06 -30.55 -28.74
C PRO A 545 -19.00 -29.87 -27.39
N ILE A 546 -17.79 -29.61 -26.93
CA ILE A 546 -17.57 -28.90 -25.69
C ILE A 546 -18.00 -27.44 -25.83
N ALA A 547 -18.87 -26.98 -24.95
CA ALA A 547 -19.40 -25.61 -24.99
C ALA A 547 -18.34 -24.55 -24.59
N ALA A 548 -17.42 -24.89 -23.70
CA ALA A 548 -16.29 -24.05 -23.27
C ALA A 548 -15.24 -24.89 -22.52
N GLN A 549 -14.01 -24.41 -22.53
CA GLN A 549 -12.88 -24.96 -21.76
C GLN A 549 -12.11 -23.85 -21.07
N VAL A 550 -11.30 -24.20 -20.06
CA VAL A 550 -10.44 -23.29 -19.30
C VAL A 550 -9.01 -23.79 -19.33
N ALA A 551 -8.05 -22.86 -19.34
CA ALA A 551 -6.64 -23.18 -19.21
C ALA A 551 -6.23 -23.23 -17.73
N GLU A 552 -5.19 -24.02 -17.39
CA GLU A 552 -4.66 -24.09 -16.01
C GLU A 552 -4.25 -22.73 -15.41
N GLY A 553 -3.98 -21.74 -16.25
CA GLY A 553 -3.60 -20.37 -15.84
C GLY A 553 -4.76 -19.38 -15.76
N ASP A 554 -5.99 -19.77 -16.11
CA ASP A 554 -7.13 -18.86 -16.10
C ASP A 554 -7.49 -18.46 -14.64
N SER A 555 -7.99 -17.23 -14.46
CA SER A 555 -8.48 -16.78 -13.15
C SER A 555 -9.85 -17.40 -12.83
N MET A 556 -10.17 -17.53 -11.53
CA MET A 556 -11.51 -17.99 -11.12
C MET A 556 -12.64 -17.05 -11.57
N GLU A 557 -12.37 -15.77 -11.76
CA GLU A 557 -13.31 -14.82 -12.35
C GLU A 557 -13.69 -15.25 -13.79
N GLU A 558 -12.69 -15.63 -14.60
CA GLU A 558 -12.90 -16.12 -15.95
C GLU A 558 -13.65 -17.47 -15.98
N VAL A 559 -13.33 -18.38 -15.05
CA VAL A 559 -14.01 -19.66 -14.88
C VAL A 559 -15.50 -19.44 -14.58
N MET A 560 -15.82 -18.58 -13.60
CA MET A 560 -17.19 -18.28 -13.23
C MET A 560 -17.96 -17.59 -14.37
N ARG A 561 -17.31 -16.65 -15.06
CA ARG A 561 -17.86 -15.99 -16.24
C ARG A 561 -18.21 -16.99 -17.35
N LYS A 562 -17.35 -17.98 -17.61
CA LYS A 562 -17.60 -19.05 -18.60
C LYS A 562 -18.80 -19.91 -18.19
N PHE A 563 -18.95 -20.25 -16.90
CA PHE A 563 -20.13 -20.95 -16.40
C PHE A 563 -21.42 -20.18 -16.62
N ASP A 564 -21.40 -18.86 -16.36
CA ASP A 564 -22.61 -18.03 -16.49
C ASP A 564 -22.98 -17.77 -17.95
N LEU A 565 -22.01 -17.50 -18.82
CA LEU A 565 -22.23 -17.25 -20.24
C LEU A 565 -22.68 -18.48 -20.99
N LYS A 566 -22.15 -19.66 -20.65
CA LYS A 566 -22.41 -20.90 -21.42
C LYS A 566 -23.43 -21.83 -20.79
N GLY A 567 -23.78 -21.59 -19.51
CA GLY A 567 -24.76 -22.41 -18.79
C GLY A 567 -24.36 -23.88 -18.59
N THR A 568 -23.07 -24.20 -18.76
CA THR A 568 -22.54 -25.57 -18.65
C THR A 568 -22.48 -26.03 -17.19
N ARG A 569 -22.52 -27.35 -16.99
CA ARG A 569 -22.35 -27.95 -15.66
C ARG A 569 -20.88 -28.22 -15.33
N TYR A 570 -20.06 -28.45 -16.35
CA TYR A 570 -18.65 -28.80 -16.26
C TYR A 570 -17.83 -27.97 -17.23
N LEU A 571 -16.61 -27.61 -16.85
CA LEU A 571 -15.62 -26.99 -17.71
C LEU A 571 -14.37 -27.84 -17.66
N PRO A 572 -13.95 -28.47 -18.76
CA PRO A 572 -12.67 -29.17 -18.84
C PRO A 572 -11.52 -28.18 -18.69
N VAL A 573 -10.49 -28.59 -17.97
CA VAL A 573 -9.25 -27.84 -17.78
C VAL A 573 -8.19 -28.45 -18.68
N VAL A 574 -7.57 -27.60 -19.50
CA VAL A 574 -6.55 -28.02 -20.45
C VAL A 574 -5.21 -27.34 -20.15
N ASN A 575 -4.13 -28.08 -20.38
CA ASN A 575 -2.79 -27.53 -20.29
C ASN A 575 -2.41 -26.76 -21.59
N THR A 576 -1.22 -26.19 -21.64
CA THR A 576 -0.69 -25.45 -22.80
C THR A 576 -0.56 -26.30 -24.09
N ALA A 577 -0.52 -27.64 -23.95
CA ALA A 577 -0.47 -28.59 -25.07
C ALA A 577 -1.87 -29.02 -25.55
N GLY A 578 -2.95 -28.51 -24.92
CA GLY A 578 -4.34 -28.87 -25.27
C GLY A 578 -4.82 -30.20 -24.69
N HIS A 579 -4.05 -30.82 -23.78
CA HIS A 579 -4.44 -32.05 -23.11
C HIS A 579 -5.26 -31.74 -21.87
N ILE A 580 -6.27 -32.56 -21.58
CA ILE A 580 -7.09 -32.42 -20.39
C ILE A 580 -6.30 -32.81 -19.12
N THR A 581 -6.30 -31.96 -18.11
CA THR A 581 -5.66 -32.17 -16.80
C THR A 581 -6.68 -32.40 -15.67
N GLY A 582 -7.94 -32.11 -15.93
CA GLY A 582 -9.06 -32.26 -14.99
C GLY A 582 -10.29 -31.53 -15.49
N TYR A 583 -11.25 -31.35 -14.60
CA TYR A 583 -12.44 -30.55 -14.87
C TYR A 583 -12.85 -29.77 -13.62
N ILE A 584 -13.65 -28.73 -13.81
CA ILE A 584 -14.29 -27.98 -12.73
C ILE A 584 -15.78 -28.19 -12.83
N SER A 585 -16.42 -28.64 -11.76
CA SER A 585 -17.89 -28.70 -11.70
C SER A 585 -18.44 -27.35 -11.19
N ARG A 586 -19.55 -26.90 -11.81
CA ARG A 586 -20.24 -25.68 -11.39
C ARG A 586 -20.62 -25.70 -9.91
N SER A 587 -21.13 -26.86 -9.45
CA SER A 587 -21.54 -27.05 -8.05
C SER A 587 -20.38 -26.86 -7.08
N ARG A 588 -19.20 -27.42 -7.38
CA ARG A 588 -18.01 -27.31 -6.54
C ARG A 588 -17.44 -25.89 -6.54
N ALA A 589 -17.38 -25.26 -7.71
CA ALA A 589 -16.94 -23.87 -7.84
C ALA A 589 -17.82 -22.93 -7.01
N TYR A 590 -19.15 -23.03 -7.15
CA TYR A 590 -20.09 -22.22 -6.37
C TYR A 590 -20.14 -22.59 -4.88
N SER A 591 -19.95 -23.84 -4.51
CA SER A 591 -19.88 -24.26 -3.12
C SER A 591 -18.64 -23.69 -2.42
N MET A 592 -17.48 -23.75 -3.08
CA MET A 592 -16.25 -23.13 -2.58
C MET A 592 -16.37 -21.62 -2.52
N TYR A 593 -16.93 -20.99 -3.55
CA TYR A 593 -17.25 -19.57 -3.57
C TYR A 593 -18.14 -19.16 -2.39
N ARG A 594 -19.28 -19.85 -2.17
CA ARG A 594 -20.16 -19.57 -1.02
C ARG A 594 -19.47 -19.78 0.32
N LYS A 595 -18.65 -20.83 0.45
CA LYS A 595 -17.87 -21.07 1.67
C LYS A 595 -16.92 -19.91 1.93
N MET A 596 -16.19 -19.47 0.92
CA MET A 596 -15.30 -18.33 1.04
C MET A 596 -16.07 -17.03 1.31
N VAL A 597 -17.21 -16.77 0.65
CA VAL A 597 -18.08 -15.62 0.95
C VAL A 597 -18.61 -15.69 2.38
N ALA A 598 -19.03 -16.85 2.87
CA ALA A 598 -19.48 -17.02 4.24
C ALA A 598 -18.34 -16.80 5.25
N ASP A 599 -17.14 -17.30 4.95
CA ASP A 599 -15.94 -17.03 5.74
C ASP A 599 -15.57 -15.53 5.70
N PHE A 600 -15.88 -14.81 4.59
CA PHE A 600 -15.74 -13.36 4.47
C PHE A 600 -16.85 -12.56 5.17
N SER A 601 -18.08 -13.06 5.23
CA SER A 601 -19.24 -12.35 5.81
C SER A 601 -19.50 -12.67 7.28
N ASN A 602 -19.02 -13.83 7.78
CA ASN A 602 -19.11 -14.21 9.21
C ASN A 602 -17.91 -13.70 10.02
N GLU A 603 -16.98 -13.00 9.41
CA GLU A 603 -15.86 -12.27 10.00
C GLU A 603 -16.12 -10.75 9.98
#